data_8dcfd488d8c3dc5212d68fdff765892f
#
_entry.id   8dcfd488d8c3dc5212d68fdff765892f
#
_cell.length_a   1.000
_cell.length_b   1.000
_cell.length_c   1.000
_cell.angle_alpha   90.00
_cell.angle_beta   90.00
_cell.angle_gamma   90.00
#
_symmetry.space_group_name_H-M   'P 1'
#
loop_
_entity.id
_entity.type
_entity.pdbx_description
1 polymer ?
#
loop_
_entity_poly.entity_id
_entity_poly.type
_entity_poly.pdbx_seq_one_letter_code
_entity_poly.pdbx_strand_id
1 'polypeptide(L)'
;LMAVAGRWLVDWQQAWKFTIISYIGLILISGRCHFERIIVLDVGQGDAVLYQAAFSNQGWLIDVGGKVSWNRDANDSKNQPEENFAKKTILPALAALGVRQLEGIVITHPDADHFANLPSIIKTIPVKEIVISNIGFKHQNWQQVMAPYQNQLPLTILDASGWQTIIP
;
A
#
# COMPACT_ATOMS: atom_id res chain seq x y z
N LEU A 1 -32.47 12.23 -51.18
CA LEU A 1 -31.88 13.13 -50.17
C LEU A 1 -32.25 12.79 -48.73
N MET A 2 -33.53 12.47 -48.43
CA MET A 2 -33.95 12.09 -47.06
C MET A 2 -33.32 10.78 -46.56
N ALA A 3 -33.10 9.78 -47.39
CA ALA A 3 -32.51 8.48 -46.99
C ALA A 3 -31.03 8.59 -46.59
N VAL A 4 -30.29 9.53 -47.20
CA VAL A 4 -28.87 9.77 -46.86
C VAL A 4 -28.75 10.49 -45.52
N ALA A 5 -29.60 11.49 -45.26
CA ALA A 5 -29.62 12.21 -43.99
C ALA A 5 -29.95 11.31 -42.79
N GLY A 6 -30.90 10.38 -42.95
CA GLY A 6 -31.26 9.40 -41.92
C GLY A 6 -30.12 8.46 -41.58
N ARG A 7 -29.32 8.06 -42.56
CA ARG A 7 -28.15 7.17 -42.34
C ARG A 7 -27.01 7.87 -41.58
N TRP A 8 -26.75 9.13 -41.87
CA TRP A 8 -25.77 9.95 -41.12
C TRP A 8 -26.19 10.17 -39.66
N LEU A 9 -27.48 10.37 -39.40
CA LEU A 9 -27.97 10.56 -38.04
C LEU A 9 -27.84 9.27 -37.19
N VAL A 10 -28.08 8.10 -37.81
CA VAL A 10 -27.89 6.79 -37.13
C VAL A 10 -26.42 6.53 -36.85
N ASP A 11 -25.53 6.83 -37.79
CA ASP A 11 -24.09 6.66 -37.60
C ASP A 11 -23.56 7.59 -36.50
N TRP A 12 -24.07 8.80 -36.39
CA TRP A 12 -23.66 9.75 -35.35
C TRP A 12 -24.18 9.33 -33.97
N GLN A 13 -25.39 8.78 -33.88
CA GLN A 13 -25.90 8.20 -32.63
C GLN A 13 -25.11 6.98 -32.18
N GLN A 14 -24.45 6.25 -33.04
CA GLN A 14 -23.53 5.19 -32.67
C GLN A 14 -22.14 5.73 -32.32
N ALA A 15 -21.62 6.67 -33.08
CA ALA A 15 -20.30 7.25 -32.85
C ALA A 15 -20.15 7.87 -31.47
N TRP A 16 -21.14 8.62 -30.97
CA TRP A 16 -21.04 9.21 -29.63
C TRP A 16 -21.04 8.17 -28.53
N LYS A 17 -21.71 7.01 -28.68
CA LYS A 17 -21.66 5.90 -27.72
C LYS A 17 -20.26 5.31 -27.64
N PHE A 18 -19.63 5.10 -28.78
CA PHE A 18 -18.23 4.64 -28.81
C PHE A 18 -17.28 5.65 -28.18
N THR A 19 -17.48 6.94 -28.44
CA THR A 19 -16.67 7.99 -27.82
C THR A 19 -16.81 8.00 -26.30
N ILE A 20 -18.04 7.89 -25.79
CA ILE A 20 -18.27 7.82 -24.33
C ILE A 20 -17.66 6.54 -23.73
N ILE A 21 -17.84 5.39 -24.36
CA ILE A 21 -17.28 4.13 -23.90
C ILE A 21 -15.75 4.22 -23.88
N SER A 22 -15.14 4.76 -24.93
CA SER A 22 -13.69 4.97 -24.99
C SER A 22 -13.21 5.96 -23.94
N TYR A 23 -13.93 7.04 -23.70
CA TYR A 23 -13.61 8.03 -22.68
C TYR A 23 -13.72 7.45 -21.26
N ILE A 24 -14.77 6.68 -20.98
CA ILE A 24 -14.91 5.94 -19.72
C ILE A 24 -13.79 4.92 -19.55
N GLY A 25 -13.46 4.17 -20.60
CA GLY A 25 -12.34 3.23 -20.62
C GLY A 25 -11.01 3.93 -20.31
N LEU A 26 -10.77 5.09 -20.93
CA LEU A 26 -9.57 5.89 -20.66
C LEU A 26 -9.51 6.38 -19.21
N ILE A 27 -10.62 6.83 -18.64
CA ILE A 27 -10.70 7.25 -17.22
C ILE A 27 -10.42 6.07 -16.30
N LEU A 28 -10.97 4.90 -16.58
CA LEU A 28 -10.75 3.71 -15.76
C LEU A 28 -9.30 3.22 -15.79
N ILE A 29 -8.59 3.47 -16.87
CA ILE A 29 -7.19 3.07 -17.05
C ILE A 29 -6.23 4.17 -16.56
N SER A 30 -6.58 5.44 -16.67
CA SER A 30 -5.69 6.58 -16.45
C SER A 30 -5.14 6.72 -15.02
N GLY A 31 -5.78 6.11 -14.04
CA GLY A 31 -5.31 6.11 -12.65
C GLY A 31 -4.47 4.88 -12.27
N ARG A 32 -4.14 4.00 -13.23
CA ARG A 32 -3.43 2.74 -12.97
C ARG A 32 -2.02 2.80 -13.53
N CYS A 33 -1.09 2.15 -12.84
CA CYS A 33 0.25 1.94 -13.37
C CYS A 33 0.18 1.03 -14.61
N HIS A 34 0.72 1.47 -15.75
CA HIS A 34 0.71 0.70 -16.99
C HIS A 34 1.80 -0.38 -17.06
N PHE A 35 2.78 -0.28 -16.20
CA PHE A 35 3.93 -1.19 -16.15
C PHE A 35 4.09 -1.74 -14.74
N GLU A 36 4.59 -2.96 -14.67
CA GLU A 36 5.12 -3.51 -13.43
C GLU A 36 6.33 -2.69 -12.98
N ARG A 37 6.39 -2.37 -11.69
CA ARG A 37 7.48 -1.55 -11.16
C ARG A 37 7.85 -1.92 -9.73
N ILE A 38 9.13 -1.76 -9.45
CA ILE A 38 9.71 -1.80 -8.11
C ILE A 38 10.26 -0.40 -7.83
N ILE A 39 9.86 0.17 -6.71
CA ILE A 39 10.21 1.54 -6.32
C ILE A 39 10.78 1.51 -4.92
N VAL A 40 12.01 1.98 -4.76
CA VAL A 40 12.59 2.24 -3.44
C VAL A 40 12.09 3.60 -2.98
N LEU A 41 11.43 3.63 -1.83
CA LEU A 41 10.89 4.85 -1.24
C LEU A 41 11.97 5.51 -0.38
N ASP A 42 12.13 6.82 -0.50
CA ASP A 42 13.00 7.58 0.40
C ASP A 42 12.29 7.74 1.75
N VAL A 43 12.67 6.89 2.69
CA VAL A 43 12.18 6.91 4.06
C VAL A 43 13.21 7.47 5.04
N GLY A 44 14.32 8.02 4.51
CA GLY A 44 15.38 8.63 5.28
C GLY A 44 16.21 7.63 6.08
N GLN A 45 15.61 6.82 6.91
CA GLN A 45 16.27 5.78 7.70
C GLN A 45 15.53 4.44 7.51
N GLY A 46 16.31 3.34 7.31
CA GLY A 46 15.77 2.01 7.01
C GLY A 46 15.34 1.86 5.56
N ASP A 47 14.59 0.82 5.30
CA ASP A 47 14.17 0.41 3.96
C ASP A 47 12.66 0.47 3.78
N ALA A 48 12.23 0.81 2.57
CA ALA A 48 10.84 0.64 2.14
C ALA A 48 10.81 0.47 0.62
N VAL A 49 10.35 -0.67 0.15
CA VAL A 49 10.28 -1.00 -1.27
C VAL A 49 8.85 -1.31 -1.65
N LEU A 50 8.33 -0.60 -2.65
CA LEU A 50 7.02 -0.87 -3.23
C LEU A 50 7.17 -1.71 -4.49
N TYR A 51 6.49 -2.85 -4.53
CA TYR A 51 6.19 -3.58 -5.74
C TYR A 51 4.75 -3.29 -6.18
N GLN A 52 4.56 -2.93 -7.45
CA GLN A 52 3.24 -2.72 -8.04
C GLN A 52 3.15 -3.40 -9.39
N ALA A 53 2.15 -4.27 -9.55
CA ALA A 53 1.87 -4.93 -10.81
C ALA A 53 1.29 -3.96 -11.84
N ALA A 54 1.46 -4.26 -13.12
CA ALA A 54 0.88 -3.48 -14.21
C ALA A 54 -0.65 -3.41 -14.08
N PHE A 55 -1.22 -2.27 -14.41
CA PHE A 55 -2.68 -1.98 -14.38
C PHE A 55 -3.34 -2.16 -13.00
N SER A 56 -2.55 -2.22 -11.93
CA SER A 56 -3.03 -2.33 -10.56
C SER A 56 -3.01 -0.97 -9.84
N ASN A 57 -3.99 -0.76 -8.97
CA ASN A 57 -4.00 0.29 -7.95
C ASN A 57 -3.64 -0.25 -6.56
N GLN A 58 -3.10 -1.46 -6.51
CA GLN A 58 -2.67 -2.15 -5.31
C GLN A 58 -1.18 -2.46 -5.42
N GLY A 59 -0.52 -2.67 -4.30
CA GLY A 59 0.90 -3.01 -4.27
C GLY A 59 1.29 -3.78 -3.03
N TRP A 60 2.50 -4.30 -3.03
CA TRP A 60 3.17 -4.89 -1.89
C TRP A 60 4.23 -3.94 -1.36
N LEU A 61 4.27 -3.71 -0.06
CA LEU A 61 5.41 -3.07 0.59
C LEU A 61 6.32 -4.12 1.21
N ILE A 62 7.62 -3.94 1.03
CA ILE A 62 8.66 -4.71 1.69
C ILE A 62 9.37 -3.72 2.61
N ASP A 63 9.23 -3.91 3.90
CA ASP A 63 9.56 -2.97 4.96
C ASP A 63 8.87 -1.60 4.80
N VAL A 64 8.83 -0.84 5.86
CA VAL A 64 8.09 0.42 5.91
C VAL A 64 8.90 1.55 6.55
N GLY A 65 10.19 1.34 6.72
CA GLY A 65 11.05 2.32 7.37
C GLY A 65 10.64 2.64 8.80
N GLY A 66 11.29 3.64 9.36
CA GLY A 66 10.99 4.16 10.68
C GLY A 66 12.18 4.87 11.29
N LYS A 67 11.96 5.67 12.32
CA LYS A 67 13.01 6.27 13.12
C LYS A 67 13.02 5.67 14.50
N VAL A 68 14.18 5.21 14.95
CA VAL A 68 14.39 4.89 16.34
C VAL A 68 14.57 6.20 17.10
N SER A 69 13.58 6.60 17.88
CA SER A 69 13.79 7.69 18.86
C SER A 69 14.43 7.08 20.12
N TRP A 70 15.74 7.23 20.24
CA TRP A 70 16.50 6.79 21.43
C TRP A 70 16.22 7.66 22.65
N ASN A 71 15.70 8.88 22.46
CA ASN A 71 15.35 9.80 23.54
C ASN A 71 13.85 9.76 23.81
N ARG A 72 13.38 8.73 24.50
CA ARG A 72 12.11 8.80 25.21
C ARG A 72 12.31 9.49 26.56
N ASP A 73 12.46 10.80 26.54
CA ASP A 73 12.13 11.57 27.74
C ASP A 73 10.63 11.41 27.99
N ALA A 74 10.28 10.78 29.11
CA ALA A 74 8.92 10.40 29.46
C ALA A 74 7.92 11.60 29.58
N ASN A 75 8.38 12.82 29.34
CA ASN A 75 7.61 14.05 29.40
C ASN A 75 7.18 14.62 28.03
N ASP A 76 7.61 14.05 26.90
CA ASP A 76 7.25 14.56 25.58
C ASP A 76 6.12 13.76 24.93
N SER A 77 5.02 13.60 25.67
CA SER A 77 3.79 12.90 25.23
C SER A 77 3.01 13.65 24.12
N LYS A 78 3.54 14.76 23.59
CA LYS A 78 2.88 15.58 22.54
C LYS A 78 3.42 15.39 21.14
N ASN A 79 4.54 14.72 20.96
CA ASN A 79 5.10 14.42 19.65
C ASN A 79 5.23 12.90 19.50
N GLN A 80 4.31 12.28 18.77
CA GLN A 80 4.53 10.96 18.20
C GLN A 80 5.29 11.12 16.87
N PRO A 81 6.65 11.10 16.86
CA PRO A 81 7.44 11.41 15.67
C PRO A 81 7.20 10.39 14.55
N GLU A 82 6.90 9.14 14.92
CA GLU A 82 6.76 8.01 14.01
C GLU A 82 5.45 8.07 13.21
N GLU A 83 4.34 8.41 13.87
CA GLU A 83 3.05 8.54 13.18
C GLU A 83 3.05 9.65 12.14
N ASN A 84 3.80 10.73 12.40
CA ASN A 84 3.94 11.84 11.48
C ASN A 84 4.86 11.53 10.29
N PHE A 85 5.83 10.64 10.43
CA PHE A 85 6.78 10.34 9.36
C PHE A 85 6.10 9.55 8.22
N ALA A 86 5.39 8.47 8.53
CA ALA A 86 4.65 7.72 7.51
C ALA A 86 3.64 8.61 6.77
N LYS A 87 2.94 9.50 7.49
CA LYS A 87 1.98 10.45 6.92
C LYS A 87 2.61 11.49 6.00
N LYS A 88 3.88 11.83 6.23
CA LYS A 88 4.60 12.86 5.44
C LYS A 88 5.37 12.29 4.26
N THR A 89 5.75 11.01 4.30
CA THR A 89 6.62 10.38 3.31
C THR A 89 5.94 9.23 2.58
N ILE A 90 5.66 8.13 3.25
CA ILE A 90 5.19 6.89 2.63
C ILE A 90 3.79 7.04 2.03
N LEU A 91 2.84 7.53 2.83
CA LEU A 91 1.44 7.64 2.38
C LEU A 91 1.25 8.60 1.20
N PRO A 92 1.89 9.80 1.16
CA PRO A 92 1.86 10.65 -0.02
C PRO A 92 2.53 10.00 -1.24
N ALA A 93 3.64 9.28 -1.05
CA ALA A 93 4.30 8.57 -2.14
C ALA A 93 3.39 7.47 -2.72
N LEU A 94 2.76 6.65 -1.89
CA LEU A 94 1.79 5.65 -2.33
C LEU A 94 0.63 6.29 -3.09
N ALA A 95 0.08 7.39 -2.58
CA ALA A 95 -1.00 8.12 -3.23
C ALA A 95 -0.58 8.69 -4.59
N ALA A 96 0.61 9.30 -4.71
CA ALA A 96 1.17 9.81 -5.95
C ALA A 96 1.41 8.70 -6.98
N LEU A 97 1.73 7.49 -6.51
CA LEU A 97 1.91 6.30 -7.35
C LEU A 97 0.59 5.61 -7.71
N GLY A 98 -0.55 6.14 -7.25
CA GLY A 98 -1.87 5.58 -7.52
C GLY A 98 -2.20 4.32 -6.71
N VAL A 99 -1.43 4.02 -5.65
CA VAL A 99 -1.69 2.89 -4.75
C VAL A 99 -2.74 3.33 -3.73
N ARG A 100 -3.88 2.65 -3.74
CA ARG A 100 -5.02 2.93 -2.85
C ARG A 100 -5.24 1.86 -1.80
N GLN A 101 -4.61 0.72 -1.96
CA GLN A 101 -4.69 -0.43 -1.07
C GLN A 101 -3.40 -1.21 -1.19
N LEU A 102 -2.96 -1.83 -0.10
CA LEU A 102 -1.86 -2.78 -0.10
C LEU A 102 -2.41 -4.21 -0.13
N GLU A 103 -1.91 -5.00 -1.07
CA GLU A 103 -2.13 -6.45 -1.09
C GLU A 103 -1.48 -7.08 0.15
N GLY A 104 -0.31 -6.58 0.51
CA GLY A 104 0.36 -6.99 1.72
C GLY A 104 1.55 -6.12 2.08
N ILE A 105 2.04 -6.33 3.30
CA ILE A 105 3.28 -5.75 3.80
C ILE A 105 4.17 -6.89 4.29
N VAL A 106 5.36 -6.99 3.73
CA VAL A 106 6.39 -7.94 4.18
C VAL A 106 7.33 -7.22 5.14
N ILE A 107 7.46 -7.71 6.35
CA ILE A 107 8.46 -7.22 7.31
C ILE A 107 9.60 -8.21 7.36
N THR A 108 10.77 -7.76 6.90
CA THR A 108 11.97 -8.61 6.82
C THR A 108 12.49 -8.95 8.20
N HIS A 109 12.54 -7.95 9.09
CA HIS A 109 12.92 -8.10 10.48
C HIS A 109 12.32 -6.98 11.37
N PRO A 110 12.12 -7.21 12.66
CA PRO A 110 11.41 -6.30 13.55
C PRO A 110 12.31 -5.24 14.20
N ASP A 111 13.23 -4.68 13.43
CA ASP A 111 13.99 -3.51 13.85
C ASP A 111 13.21 -2.23 13.50
N ALA A 112 13.32 -1.22 14.34
CA ALA A 112 12.45 -0.06 14.24
C ALA A 112 12.55 0.69 12.89
N ASP A 113 13.71 0.68 12.27
CA ASP A 113 13.96 1.27 10.95
C ASP A 113 13.34 0.47 9.78
N HIS A 114 12.76 -0.71 10.04
CA HIS A 114 12.06 -1.53 9.06
C HIS A 114 10.55 -1.59 9.27
N PHE A 115 10.04 -1.44 10.50
CA PHE A 115 8.62 -1.64 10.76
C PHE A 115 7.94 -0.57 11.62
N ALA A 116 8.65 0.42 12.17
CA ALA A 116 8.06 1.39 13.10
C ALA A 116 6.90 2.20 12.51
N ASN A 117 6.87 2.39 11.19
CA ASN A 117 5.77 3.08 10.49
C ASN A 117 4.54 2.20 10.25
N LEU A 118 4.62 0.88 10.48
CA LEU A 118 3.55 -0.08 10.18
C LEU A 118 2.21 0.29 10.84
N PRO A 119 2.14 0.64 12.14
CA PRO A 119 0.89 1.04 12.78
C PRO A 119 0.20 2.23 12.11
N SER A 120 0.98 3.17 11.63
CA SER A 120 0.48 4.37 10.95
C SER A 120 -0.10 4.06 9.57
N ILE A 121 0.53 3.14 8.86
CA ILE A 121 0.10 2.71 7.53
C ILE A 121 -1.21 1.93 7.62
N ILE A 122 -1.30 0.93 8.50
CA ILE A 122 -2.51 0.10 8.64
C ILE A 122 -3.74 0.88 9.13
N LYS A 123 -3.53 1.98 9.86
CA LYS A 123 -4.62 2.90 10.26
C LYS A 123 -5.14 3.76 9.10
N THR A 124 -4.36 3.94 8.06
CA THR A 124 -4.65 4.98 7.04
C THR A 124 -5.03 4.40 5.69
N ILE A 125 -4.40 3.29 5.29
CA ILE A 125 -4.67 2.63 4.00
C ILE A 125 -5.08 1.18 4.26
N PRO A 126 -6.05 0.63 3.52
CA PRO A 126 -6.41 -0.78 3.63
C PRO A 126 -5.22 -1.69 3.29
N VAL A 127 -4.94 -2.65 4.16
CA VAL A 127 -3.91 -3.68 4.00
C VAL A 127 -4.59 -5.04 4.12
N LYS A 128 -4.35 -5.96 3.16
CA LYS A 128 -5.00 -7.26 3.16
C LYS A 128 -4.30 -8.26 4.08
N GLU A 129 -2.97 -8.24 4.12
CA GLU A 129 -2.20 -9.13 4.98
C GLU A 129 -0.85 -8.53 5.40
N ILE A 130 -0.28 -9.07 6.44
CA ILE A 130 1.09 -8.79 6.88
C ILE A 130 1.85 -10.12 6.87
N VAL A 131 3.06 -10.10 6.33
CA VAL A 131 3.94 -11.25 6.26
C VAL A 131 5.19 -10.98 7.09
N ILE A 132 5.53 -11.91 7.98
CA ILE A 132 6.73 -11.82 8.83
C ILE A 132 7.34 -13.21 9.06
N SER A 133 8.64 -13.27 9.30
CA SER A 133 9.27 -14.52 9.68
C SER A 133 8.87 -14.96 11.10
N ASN A 134 8.90 -16.27 11.37
CA ASN A 134 8.60 -16.81 12.70
C ASN A 134 9.54 -16.24 13.79
N ILE A 135 10.80 -15.98 13.46
CA ILE A 135 11.75 -15.33 14.37
C ILE A 135 11.32 -13.89 14.64
N GLY A 136 10.98 -13.15 13.59
CA GLY A 136 10.50 -11.78 13.70
C GLY A 136 9.20 -11.67 14.49
N PHE A 137 8.26 -12.58 14.27
CA PHE A 137 7.00 -12.62 15.01
C PHE A 137 7.21 -12.80 16.52
N LYS A 138 8.16 -13.62 16.93
CA LYS A 138 8.49 -13.85 18.34
C LYS A 138 9.34 -12.75 18.98
N HIS A 139 9.82 -11.81 18.19
CA HIS A 139 10.67 -10.74 18.69
C HIS A 139 9.89 -9.77 19.59
N GLN A 140 10.52 -9.33 20.69
CA GLN A 140 9.87 -8.49 21.70
C GLN A 140 9.35 -7.17 21.12
N ASN A 141 10.09 -6.50 20.25
CA ASN A 141 9.68 -5.25 19.61
C ASN A 141 8.38 -5.43 18.82
N TRP A 142 8.30 -6.52 18.03
CA TRP A 142 7.10 -6.85 17.28
C TRP A 142 5.89 -7.04 18.19
N GLN A 143 6.04 -7.85 19.22
CA GLN A 143 4.96 -8.15 20.15
C GLN A 143 4.46 -6.90 20.87
N GLN A 144 5.34 -6.00 21.28
CA GLN A 144 4.96 -4.75 21.93
C GLN A 144 4.21 -3.78 21.01
N VAL A 145 4.70 -3.61 19.78
CA VAL A 145 4.13 -2.64 18.83
C VAL A 145 2.85 -3.16 18.19
N MET A 146 2.81 -4.44 17.87
CA MET A 146 1.70 -5.03 17.10
C MET A 146 0.61 -5.67 17.98
N ALA A 147 0.79 -5.81 19.29
CA ALA A 147 -0.24 -6.33 20.19
C ALA A 147 -1.63 -5.71 20.01
N PRO A 148 -1.79 -4.38 19.84
CA PRO A 148 -3.12 -3.77 19.65
C PRO A 148 -3.77 -4.12 18.30
N TYR A 149 -3.01 -4.67 17.34
CA TYR A 149 -3.43 -4.90 15.95
C TYR A 149 -3.55 -6.37 15.57
N GLN A 150 -3.16 -7.29 16.47
CA GLN A 150 -3.08 -8.73 16.18
C GLN A 150 -4.38 -9.35 15.66
N ASN A 151 -5.53 -8.80 16.06
CA ASN A 151 -6.84 -9.30 15.66
C ASN A 151 -7.51 -8.45 14.54
N GLN A 152 -6.77 -7.56 13.92
CA GLN A 152 -7.34 -6.63 12.93
C GLN A 152 -6.97 -6.98 11.49
N LEU A 153 -5.89 -7.74 11.29
CA LEU A 153 -5.37 -8.05 9.96
C LEU A 153 -4.89 -9.50 9.90
N PRO A 154 -5.11 -10.18 8.79
CA PRO A 154 -4.50 -11.48 8.53
C PRO A 154 -2.98 -11.39 8.63
N LEU A 155 -2.40 -12.28 9.40
CA LEU A 155 -0.96 -12.37 9.62
C LEU A 155 -0.45 -13.70 9.05
N THR A 156 0.47 -13.63 8.11
CA THR A 156 1.15 -14.79 7.55
C THR A 156 2.55 -14.90 8.14
N ILE A 157 2.82 -16.02 8.80
CA ILE A 157 4.12 -16.30 9.39
C ILE A 157 4.89 -17.26 8.49
N LEU A 158 6.10 -16.86 8.13
CA LEU A 158 7.05 -17.68 7.38
C LEU A 158 7.96 -18.45 8.33
N ASP A 159 8.00 -19.75 8.21
CA ASP A 159 8.99 -20.59 8.90
C ASP A 159 9.68 -21.55 7.92
N ALA A 160 10.59 -22.37 8.45
CA ALA A 160 11.33 -23.34 7.64
C ALA A 160 10.43 -24.45 7.04
N SER A 161 9.21 -24.64 7.55
CA SER A 161 8.24 -25.62 7.04
C SER A 161 7.29 -25.03 5.97
N GLY A 162 7.32 -23.72 5.77
CA GLY A 162 6.50 -23.00 4.81
C GLY A 162 5.67 -21.87 5.41
N TRP A 163 4.58 -21.54 4.71
CA TRP A 163 3.69 -20.45 5.08
C TRP A 163 2.64 -20.91 6.08
N GLN A 164 2.51 -20.19 7.19
CA GLN A 164 1.41 -20.38 8.14
C GLN A 164 0.63 -19.08 8.24
N THR A 165 -0.62 -19.08 7.83
CA THR A 165 -1.51 -17.92 7.94
C THR A 165 -2.29 -18.00 9.24
N ILE A 166 -2.17 -16.99 10.08
CA ILE A 166 -3.02 -16.79 11.25
C ILE A 166 -4.12 -15.82 10.81
N ILE A 167 -5.34 -16.33 10.73
CA ILE A 167 -6.52 -15.52 10.45
C ILE A 167 -7.09 -15.11 11.81
N PRO A 168 -7.38 -13.81 12.03
CA PRO A 168 -7.99 -13.35 13.27
C PRO A 168 -9.39 -13.93 13.46
#